data_71ac800c91a385c9bf4a183e18877654
#
_entry.id   71ac800c91a385c9bf4a183e18877654
#
_cell.length_a   1.000
_cell.length_b   1.000
_cell.length_c   1.000
_cell.angle_alpha   90.00
_cell.angle_beta   90.00
_cell.angle_gamma   90.00
#
_symmetry.space_group_name_H-M   'P 1'
#
loop_
_entity.id
_entity.type
_entity.pdbx_description
1 polymer ?
#
loop_
_entity_poly.entity_id
_entity_poly.type
_entity_poly.pdbx_seq_one_letter_code
_entity_poly.pdbx_strand_id
1 'polypeptide(L)' 'MITTRQIRAARALLGWSQQQLADKAIVSLNAVARLEGGIVDSRISTVQAVQKALVKAGIEFLDADQKGEGVRLKNPKS' A
#
# COMPACT_ATOMS: atom_id res chain seq x y z
N MET A 1 -10.25 -3.09 -5.95
CA MET A 1 -9.57 -2.42 -4.83
C MET A 1 -8.34 -3.23 -4.45
N ILE A 2 -7.28 -2.56 -4.01
CA ILE A 2 -6.05 -3.25 -3.62
C ILE A 2 -6.28 -4.04 -2.33
N THR A 3 -5.46 -5.06 -2.14
CA THR A 3 -5.54 -5.93 -0.96
C THR A 3 -4.51 -5.52 0.07
N THR A 4 -4.69 -5.99 1.30
CA THR A 4 -3.72 -5.76 2.37
C THR A 4 -2.37 -6.39 2.03
N ARG A 5 -2.38 -7.52 1.33
CA ARG A 5 -1.14 -8.17 0.89
C ARG A 5 -0.37 -7.29 -0.09
N GLN A 6 -1.09 -6.65 -1.02
CA GLN A 6 -0.47 -5.74 -1.98
C GLN A 6 0.14 -4.53 -1.27
N ILE A 7 -0.54 -4.01 -0.26
CA ILE A 7 -0.02 -2.86 0.50
C ILE A 7 1.27 -3.24 1.22
N ARG A 8 1.30 -4.39 1.89
CA ARG A 8 2.50 -4.82 2.58
C ARG A 8 3.65 -5.08 1.60
N ALA A 9 3.35 -5.71 0.47
CA ALA A 9 4.36 -5.98 -0.56
C ALA A 9 4.90 -4.70 -1.15
N ALA A 10 4.04 -3.73 -1.42
CA ALA A 10 4.46 -2.43 -1.96
C ALA A 10 5.38 -1.70 -0.98
N ARG A 11 5.00 -1.71 0.30
CA ARG A 11 5.83 -1.10 1.34
C ARG A 11 7.20 -1.77 1.40
N ALA A 12 7.23 -3.10 1.31
CA ALA A 12 8.49 -3.85 1.32
C ALA A 12 9.37 -3.50 0.12
N LEU A 13 8.76 -3.37 -1.07
CA LEU A 13 9.49 -3.00 -2.27
C LEU A 13 10.16 -1.63 -2.12
N LEU A 14 9.49 -0.71 -1.43
CA LEU A 14 10.01 0.64 -1.21
C LEU A 14 10.96 0.71 -0.02
N GLY A 15 11.04 -0.35 0.78
CA GLY A 15 11.83 -0.32 2.01
C GLY A 15 11.24 0.59 3.08
N TRP A 16 9.94 0.83 3.04
CA TRP A 16 9.28 1.73 3.99
C TRP A 16 8.79 0.98 5.21
N SER A 17 8.91 1.61 6.37
CA SER A 17 8.22 1.17 7.58
C SER A 17 6.75 1.58 7.51
N GLN A 18 5.94 1.04 8.41
CA GLN A 18 4.54 1.47 8.53
C GLN A 18 4.45 2.96 8.84
N GLN A 19 5.36 3.48 9.67
CA GLN A 19 5.38 4.90 10.01
C GLN A 19 5.68 5.75 8.77
N GLN A 20 6.63 5.31 7.95
CA GLN A 20 6.94 6.04 6.72
C GLN A 20 5.76 6.06 5.77
N LEU A 21 5.06 4.95 5.62
CA LEU A 21 3.85 4.92 4.80
C LEU A 21 2.78 5.83 5.37
N ALA A 22 2.58 5.81 6.69
CA ALA A 22 1.60 6.67 7.34
C ALA A 22 1.92 8.14 7.08
N ASP A 23 3.20 8.51 7.20
CA ASP A 23 3.63 9.89 6.94
C ASP A 23 3.37 10.30 5.49
N LYS A 24 3.68 9.42 4.56
CA LYS A 24 3.50 9.72 3.13
C LYS A 24 2.03 9.80 2.75
N ALA A 25 1.19 8.99 3.36
CA ALA A 25 -0.24 8.97 3.08
C ALA A 25 -1.02 9.98 3.91
N ILE A 26 -0.37 10.62 4.87
CA ILE A 26 -0.98 11.60 5.79
C ILE A 26 -2.13 10.94 6.54
N VAL A 27 -1.85 9.79 7.10
CA VAL A 27 -2.77 9.06 7.96
C VAL A 27 -2.02 8.63 9.22
N SER A 28 -2.75 8.18 10.23
CA SER A 28 -2.10 7.76 11.47
C SER A 28 -1.41 6.41 11.29
N LEU A 29 -0.40 6.15 12.13
CA LEU A 29 0.23 4.84 12.17
C LEU A 29 -0.79 3.75 12.50
N ASN A 30 -1.71 4.02 13.42
CA ASN A 30 -2.77 3.08 13.76
C ASN A 30 -3.62 2.73 12.53
N ALA A 31 -3.92 3.72 11.69
CA ALA A 31 -4.70 3.46 10.47
C ALA A 31 -3.98 2.50 9.54
N VAL A 32 -2.67 2.69 9.36
CA VAL A 32 -1.87 1.79 8.53
C VAL A 32 -1.81 0.39 9.13
N ALA A 33 -1.55 0.31 10.45
CA ALA A 33 -1.45 -0.99 11.12
C ALA A 33 -2.76 -1.77 11.03
N ARG A 34 -3.90 -1.11 11.22
CA ARG A 34 -5.21 -1.75 11.13
C ARG A 34 -5.48 -2.21 9.70
N LEU A 35 -5.14 -1.37 8.73
CA LEU A 35 -5.33 -1.68 7.32
C LEU A 35 -4.51 -2.90 6.92
N GLU A 36 -3.24 -2.95 7.30
CA GLU A 36 -2.36 -4.07 6.98
C GLU A 36 -2.72 -5.33 7.74
N GLY A 37 -3.37 -5.18 8.88
CA GLY A 37 -3.86 -6.31 9.64
C GLY A 37 -5.16 -6.90 9.13
N GLY A 38 -5.75 -6.32 8.08
CA GLY A 38 -6.97 -6.83 7.50
C GLY A 38 -8.22 -6.49 8.29
N ILE A 39 -8.19 -5.41 9.07
CA ILE A 39 -9.35 -4.98 9.85
C ILE A 39 -10.46 -4.55 8.89
N VAL A 40 -11.62 -5.17 9.04
CA VAL A 40 -12.72 -5.03 8.09
C VAL A 40 -13.28 -3.61 8.04
N ASP A 41 -13.21 -2.88 9.14
CA ASP A 41 -13.80 -1.54 9.24
C ASP A 41 -12.84 -0.44 8.78
N SER A 42 -11.78 -0.78 8.08
CA SER A 42 -10.88 0.22 7.51
C SER A 42 -11.63 1.12 6.56
N ARG A 43 -11.44 2.43 6.71
CA ARG A 43 -12.15 3.40 5.89
C ARG A 43 -11.63 3.38 4.46
N ILE A 44 -12.56 3.54 3.51
CA ILE A 44 -12.21 3.62 2.10
C ILE A 44 -11.24 4.79 1.86
N SER A 45 -11.46 5.92 2.54
CA SER A 45 -10.59 7.08 2.40
C SER A 45 -9.14 6.76 2.82
N THR A 46 -8.97 5.94 3.86
CA THR A 46 -7.62 5.52 4.29
C THR A 46 -6.97 4.64 3.22
N VAL A 47 -7.72 3.69 2.67
CA VAL A 47 -7.20 2.82 1.60
C VAL A 47 -6.79 3.65 0.40
N GLN A 48 -7.62 4.62 0.00
CA GLN A 48 -7.34 5.47 -1.13
C GLN A 48 -6.10 6.35 -0.89
N ALA A 49 -5.96 6.90 0.32
CA ALA A 49 -4.80 7.72 0.66
C ALA A 49 -3.51 6.90 0.62
N VAL A 50 -3.56 5.69 1.15
CA VAL A 50 -2.41 4.79 1.14
C VAL A 50 -2.07 4.38 -0.28
N GLN A 51 -3.07 4.00 -1.08
CA GLN A 51 -2.85 3.63 -2.48
C GLN A 51 -2.21 4.77 -3.26
N LYS A 52 -2.72 5.99 -3.08
CA LYS A 52 -2.21 7.16 -3.78
C LYS A 52 -0.74 7.42 -3.42
N ALA A 53 -0.40 7.30 -2.13
CA ALA A 53 0.98 7.50 -1.69
C ALA A 53 1.93 6.47 -2.31
N LEU A 54 1.50 5.22 -2.38
CA LEU A 54 2.31 4.16 -2.98
C LEU A 54 2.46 4.33 -4.48
N VAL A 55 1.38 4.68 -5.17
CA VAL A 55 1.45 4.93 -6.62
C VAL A 55 2.37 6.12 -6.91
N LYS A 56 2.29 7.16 -6.11
CA LYS A 56 3.16 8.33 -6.27
C LYS A 56 4.63 7.96 -6.07
N ALA A 57 4.91 6.97 -5.24
CA ALA A 57 6.28 6.50 -4.99
C ALA A 57 6.77 5.52 -6.06
N GLY A 58 5.95 5.18 -7.05
CA GLY A 58 6.36 4.34 -8.16
C GLY A 58 5.78 2.93 -8.17
N ILE A 59 4.85 2.64 -7.26
CA ILE A 59 4.24 1.32 -7.22
C ILE A 59 3.13 1.22 -8.26
N GLU A 60 3.13 0.13 -8.98
CA GLU A 60 2.03 -0.27 -9.85
C GLU A 60 1.33 -1.48 -9.23
N PHE A 61 0.02 -1.37 -9.04
CA PHE A 61 -0.78 -2.47 -8.51
C PHE A 61 -1.32 -3.30 -9.67
N LEU A 62 -1.11 -4.62 -9.58
CA LEU A 62 -1.54 -5.55 -10.62
C LEU A 62 -2.78 -6.27 -10.10
N ASP A 63 -3.88 -6.12 -10.85
CA ASP A 63 -5.14 -6.73 -10.47
C ASP A 63 -5.03 -8.26 -10.52
N ALA A 64 -5.83 -8.91 -9.69
CA ALA A 64 -5.90 -10.36 -9.71
C ALA A 64 -6.41 -10.83 -11.07
N ASP A 65 -5.63 -11.68 -11.72
CA ASP A 65 -6.01 -12.33 -12.96
C ASP A 65 -5.67 -13.82 -12.85
N GLN A 66 -5.47 -14.51 -13.97
CA GLN A 66 -5.11 -15.93 -13.93
C GLN A 66 -3.78 -16.18 -13.23
N LYS A 67 -2.93 -15.16 -13.15
CA LYS A 67 -1.61 -15.26 -12.50
C LYS A 67 -1.64 -14.72 -11.07
N GLY A 68 -2.76 -14.16 -10.63
CA GLY A 68 -2.92 -13.63 -9.30
C GLY A 68 -2.63 -12.14 -9.20
N GLU A 69 -2.89 -11.59 -8.03
CA GLU A 69 -2.60 -10.18 -7.74
C GLU A 69 -1.11 -9.97 -7.54
N GLY A 70 -0.67 -8.72 -7.69
CA GLY A 70 0.73 -8.40 -7.43
C GLY A 70 0.98 -6.92 -7.36
N VAL A 71 2.23 -6.57 -7.17
CA VAL A 71 2.71 -5.19 -7.21
C VAL A 71 4.04 -5.16 -7.92
N ARG A 72 4.36 -4.01 -8.51
CA ARG A 72 5.62 -3.80 -9.19
C ARG A 72 6.11 -2.39 -8.89
N LEU A 73 7.41 -2.26 -8.64
CA LEU A 73 8.02 -0.95 -8.48
C LEU A 73 8.54 -0.50 -9.85
N LYS A 74 7.93 0.57 -10.36
CA LYS A 74 8.37 1.18 -11.61
C LYS A 74 9.56 2.08 -11.32
N ASN A 75 10.49 2.19 -12.29
CA ASN A 75 11.68 3.02 -12.11
C ASN A 75 12.42 2.70 -10.82
N PRO A 76 12.88 1.45 -10.66
CA PRO A 76 13.46 1.02 -9.38
C PRO A 76 14.78 1.68 -9.04
N LYS A 77 15.38 2.44 -9.92
CA LYS A 77 16.58 3.17 -9.54
C LYS A 77 16.22 4.21 -8.49
N SER A 78 16.98 4.32 -7.53
CA SER A 78 16.77 5.29 -6.46
C SER A 78 17.72 6.45 -6.58
#